data_088865563e18969bda32960f9b2adc7c
#
_entry.id   088865563e18969bda32960f9b2adc7c
#
_cell.length_a   1.000
_cell.length_b   1.000
_cell.length_c   1.000
_cell.angle_alpha   90.00
_cell.angle_beta   90.00
_cell.angle_gamma   90.00
#
_symmetry.space_group_name_H-M   'P 1'
#
loop_
_entity.id
_entity.type
_entity.pdbx_description
1 polymer ?
#
loop_
_entity_poly.entity_id
_entity_poly.type
_entity_poly.pdbx_seq_one_letter_code
_entity_poly.pdbx_strand_id
1 'polypeptide(L)'
;MEIIDKKNPKNSDHFRLSQHVKVDMGSTYCIISCSKHRLPDLVTAIDEFVEKGWSITSGLTSDDGLVFQALTKISKHEKISNSKKGV
;
A
#
# COMPACT_ATOMS: atom_id res chain seq x y z
N MET A 1 25.30 -5.88 -9.16
CA MET A 1 24.69 -5.61 -9.82
C MET A 1 23.54 -6.26 -10.31
N GLU A 2 23.55 -6.68 -11.32
CA GLU A 2 22.48 -7.31 -11.86
C GLU A 2 22.02 -8.37 -11.00
N ILE A 3 22.78 -8.84 -10.24
CA ILE A 3 22.38 -9.87 -9.42
C ILE A 3 21.22 -9.41 -8.65
N ILE A 4 21.21 -8.23 -8.23
CA ILE A 4 20.16 -7.69 -7.53
C ILE A 4 18.96 -7.78 -8.34
N ASP A 5 19.04 -7.47 -9.55
CA ASP A 5 17.92 -7.55 -10.38
C ASP A 5 17.36 -8.89 -10.36
N LYS A 6 18.14 -9.86 -10.40
CA LYS A 6 17.61 -11.13 -10.40
C LYS A 6 16.85 -11.39 -9.22
N LYS A 7 17.23 -10.94 -8.15
CA LYS A 7 16.50 -11.22 -7.03
C LYS A 7 15.22 -10.65 -7.08
N ASN A 8 15.05 -9.70 -7.83
CA ASN A 8 13.82 -9.08 -7.86
C ASN A 8 12.77 -9.72 -8.56
N PRO A 9 12.66 -10.90 -8.58
CA PRO A 9 11.59 -11.57 -9.23
C PRO A 9 10.42 -11.12 -8.45
N LYS A 10 10.58 -10.82 -7.28
CA LYS A 10 9.50 -10.40 -6.54
C LYS A 10 9.18 -9.07 -6.93
N ASN A 11 9.77 -8.56 -7.87
CA ASN A 11 9.45 -7.31 -8.34
C ASN A 11 8.05 -7.10 -8.62
N SER A 12 7.33 -8.08 -8.86
CA SER A 12 5.94 -7.91 -9.17
C SER A 12 5.30 -7.15 -8.04
N ASP A 13 5.89 -7.18 -6.87
CA ASP A 13 5.32 -6.47 -5.78
C ASP A 13 6.06 -5.19 -5.49
N HIS A 14 6.92 -4.80 -6.38
CA HIS A 14 7.69 -3.61 -6.15
C HIS A 14 6.84 -2.37 -6.40
N PHE A 15 6.95 -1.39 -5.56
CA PHE A 15 6.24 -0.13 -5.74
C PHE A 15 7.24 0.97 -5.99
N ARG A 16 6.88 1.91 -6.84
CA ARG A 16 7.76 3.02 -7.13
C ARG A 16 7.44 4.12 -6.15
N LEU A 17 7.96 4.04 -4.98
CA LEU A 17 7.67 5.01 -3.95
C LEU A 17 8.81 5.99 -3.72
N SER A 18 8.45 7.18 -3.31
CA SER A 18 9.40 8.20 -3.01
C SER A 18 10.07 7.86 -1.69
N GLN A 19 11.28 8.33 -1.49
CA GLN A 19 11.96 8.06 -0.26
C GLN A 19 11.31 8.85 0.88
N HIS A 20 10.38 9.73 0.55
CA HIS A 20 9.72 10.53 1.57
C HIS A 20 8.47 9.81 2.12
N VAL A 21 8.19 8.65 1.62
CA VAL A 21 7.01 7.93 2.03
C VAL A 21 7.41 6.66 2.78
N LYS A 22 6.75 6.43 3.93
CA LYS A 22 7.04 5.25 4.69
C LYS A 22 5.86 4.31 4.55
N VAL A 23 6.12 3.04 4.43
CA VAL A 23 5.06 2.06 4.30
C VAL A 23 5.23 0.96 5.33
N ASP A 24 4.17 0.69 6.07
CA ASP A 24 4.16 -0.41 7.02
C ASP A 24 3.20 -1.42 6.41
N MET A 25 3.72 -2.46 5.86
CA MET A 25 2.96 -3.39 5.05
C MET A 25 2.67 -4.72 5.70
N GLY A 26 1.41 -5.12 5.70
CA GLY A 26 1.02 -6.43 6.14
C GLY A 26 0.51 -7.16 4.92
N SER A 27 -0.07 -8.31 5.09
CA SER A 27 -0.57 -9.08 3.95
C SER A 27 -1.91 -8.55 3.44
N THR A 28 -2.74 -8.01 4.32
CA THR A 28 -4.04 -7.49 3.88
C THR A 28 -4.28 -6.07 4.37
N TYR A 29 -3.33 -5.47 5.04
CA TYR A 29 -3.52 -4.14 5.57
C TYR A 29 -2.19 -3.41 5.51
N CYS A 30 -2.19 -2.16 5.14
CA CYS A 30 -0.96 -1.39 5.17
C CYS A 30 -1.26 0.06 5.51
N ILE A 31 -0.24 0.75 5.99
CA ILE A 31 -0.37 2.15 6.32
C ILE A 31 0.75 2.87 5.62
N ILE A 32 0.42 3.91 4.86
CA ILE A 32 1.40 4.71 4.16
C ILE A 32 1.42 6.04 4.86
N SER A 33 2.59 6.57 5.14
CA SER A 33 2.66 7.86 5.82
C SER A 33 3.75 8.74 5.23
N CYS A 34 3.64 10.02 5.43
CA CYS A 34 4.66 10.96 5.00
C CYS A 34 4.48 12.27 5.74
N SER A 35 5.42 13.19 5.56
CA SER A 35 5.34 14.48 6.19
C SER A 35 4.21 15.25 5.51
N LYS A 36 3.52 16.10 6.25
CA LYS A 36 2.46 16.87 5.68
C LYS A 36 2.97 17.76 4.55
N HIS A 37 4.27 17.98 4.46
CA HIS A 37 4.82 18.80 3.39
C HIS A 37 5.08 17.97 2.13
N ARG A 38 4.82 16.71 2.18
CA ARG A 38 5.06 15.85 1.02
C ARG A 38 3.80 15.15 0.55
N LEU A 39 2.66 15.80 0.64
CA LEU A 39 1.42 15.20 0.22
C LEU A 39 1.40 14.69 -1.22
N PRO A 40 2.03 15.35 -2.16
CA PRO A 40 2.03 14.83 -3.51
C PRO A 40 2.69 13.44 -3.57
N ASP A 41 3.68 13.20 -2.71
CA ASP A 41 4.34 11.92 -2.71
C ASP A 41 3.39 10.88 -2.14
N LEU A 42 2.56 11.27 -1.19
CA LEU A 42 1.62 10.35 -0.60
C LEU A 42 0.57 9.96 -1.64
N VAL A 43 0.09 10.92 -2.41
CA VAL A 43 -0.91 10.67 -3.41
C VAL A 43 -0.36 9.69 -4.45
N THR A 44 0.88 9.88 -4.86
CA THR A 44 1.49 9.00 -5.83
C THR A 44 1.60 7.58 -5.26
N ALA A 45 1.96 7.47 -3.98
CA ALA A 45 2.11 6.17 -3.36
C ALA A 45 0.74 5.49 -3.28
N ILE A 46 -0.31 6.23 -2.92
CA ILE A 46 -1.62 5.65 -2.81
C ILE A 46 -2.06 5.13 -4.18
N ASP A 47 -1.80 5.89 -5.23
CA ASP A 47 -2.18 5.45 -6.56
C ASP A 47 -1.46 4.15 -6.92
N GLU A 48 -0.20 4.02 -6.56
CA GLU A 48 0.55 2.82 -6.87
C GLU A 48 -0.09 1.62 -6.15
N PHE A 49 -0.48 1.81 -4.90
CA PHE A 49 -1.07 0.73 -4.15
C PHE A 49 -2.44 0.35 -4.72
N VAL A 50 -3.23 1.34 -5.09
CA VAL A 50 -4.54 1.05 -5.64
C VAL A 50 -4.39 0.28 -6.97
N GLU A 51 -3.42 0.62 -7.77
CA GLU A 51 -3.18 -0.09 -8.99
C GLU A 51 -2.78 -1.54 -8.75
N LYS A 52 -2.22 -1.82 -7.60
CA LYS A 52 -1.82 -3.19 -7.29
C LYS A 52 -2.87 -3.94 -6.49
N GLY A 53 -4.06 -3.42 -6.46
CA GLY A 53 -5.15 -4.14 -5.82
C GLY A 53 -5.52 -3.74 -4.41
N TRP A 54 -4.91 -2.70 -3.88
CA TRP A 54 -5.24 -2.25 -2.54
C TRP A 54 -6.41 -1.28 -2.61
N SER A 55 -7.19 -1.19 -1.56
CA SER A 55 -8.33 -0.29 -1.51
C SER A 55 -8.17 0.67 -0.35
N ILE A 56 -8.60 1.90 -0.54
CA ILE A 56 -8.53 2.89 0.50
C ILE A 56 -9.61 2.56 1.49
N THR A 57 -9.23 2.45 2.75
CA THR A 57 -10.18 2.01 3.73
C THR A 57 -10.69 3.09 4.68
N SER A 58 -10.09 4.23 4.68
CA SER A 58 -10.59 5.30 5.52
C SER A 58 -10.01 6.59 5.03
N GLY A 59 -10.42 7.69 5.57
CA GLY A 59 -9.90 8.96 5.14
C GLY A 59 -8.51 9.16 5.68
N LEU A 60 -7.87 10.23 5.29
CA LEU A 60 -6.55 10.54 5.77
C LEU A 60 -6.59 10.95 7.23
N THR A 61 -5.55 10.66 7.95
CA THR A 61 -5.45 11.04 9.33
C THR A 61 -4.14 11.78 9.48
N SER A 62 -4.04 12.71 10.37
CA SER A 62 -2.78 13.39 10.56
C SER A 62 -2.47 13.49 12.04
N ASP A 63 -1.18 13.52 12.35
CA ASP A 63 -0.78 13.64 13.72
C ASP A 63 0.65 14.14 13.78
N ASP A 64 0.87 15.23 14.50
CA ASP A 64 2.21 15.73 14.67
C ASP A 64 2.99 15.93 13.37
N GLY A 65 2.36 16.51 12.40
CA GLY A 65 3.05 16.78 11.13
C GLY A 65 3.16 15.62 10.17
N LEU A 66 2.60 14.51 10.52
CA LEU A 66 2.62 13.36 9.62
C LEU A 66 1.21 13.08 9.14
N VAL A 67 1.08 12.54 7.96
CA VAL A 67 -0.22 12.22 7.39
C VAL A 67 -0.20 10.74 7.08
N PHE A 68 -1.27 10.06 7.42
CA PHE A 68 -1.34 8.60 7.24
C PHE A 68 -2.55 8.18 6.41
N GLN A 69 -2.39 7.12 5.67
CA GLN A 69 -3.51 6.56 4.91
C GLN A 69 -3.46 5.05 5.07
N ALA A 70 -4.56 4.46 5.47
CA ALA A 70 -4.64 3.01 5.63
C ALA A 70 -5.30 2.42 4.39
N LEU A 71 -4.82 1.26 3.98
CA LEU A 71 -5.39 0.58 2.84
C LEU A 71 -5.54 -0.89 3.17
N THR A 72 -6.45 -1.57 2.52
CA THR A 72 -6.65 -2.99 2.75
C THR A 72 -6.65 -3.71 1.42
N LYS A 73 -6.39 -4.99 1.47
CA LYS A 73 -6.35 -5.79 0.27
C LYS A 73 -6.98 -7.13 0.61
N ILE A 74 -7.91 -7.58 -0.19
CA ILE A 74 -8.58 -8.84 0.08
C ILE A 74 -7.80 -9.95 -0.57
N SER A 75 -7.49 -10.96 0.20
CA SER A 75 -6.70 -12.05 -0.32
C SER A 75 -7.66 -12.96 -1.09
N LYS A 76 -7.18 -13.75 -1.97
CA LYS A 76 -8.00 -14.63 -2.71
C LYS A 76 -8.71 -15.56 -1.80
N HIS A 77 -8.11 -15.97 -0.78
CA HIS A 77 -8.70 -16.87 0.12
C HIS A 77 -9.90 -16.22 0.75
N GLU A 78 -9.79 -15.07 1.24
CA GLU A 78 -10.86 -14.38 1.85
C GLU A 78 -11.95 -14.14 0.87
N LYS A 79 -11.64 -13.85 -0.32
CA LYS A 79 -12.60 -13.61 -1.31
C LYS A 79 -13.47 -14.82 -1.48
N ILE A 80 -12.90 -15.93 -1.55
CA ILE A 80 -13.64 -17.15 -1.74
C ILE A 80 -14.49 -17.41 -0.53
N SER A 81 -13.98 -17.19 0.62
CA SER A 81 -14.72 -17.42 1.81
C SER A 81 -15.90 -16.53 1.84
N ASN A 82 -15.72 -15.32 1.49
CA ASN A 82 -16.78 -14.40 1.49
C ASN A 82 -17.88 -14.82 0.58
N SER A 83 -17.55 -15.32 -0.50
CA SER A 83 -18.54 -15.70 -1.43
C SER A 83 -19.37 -16.75 -0.76
N LYS A 84 -18.80 -17.65 -0.12
CA LYS A 84 -19.51 -18.67 0.51
C LYS A 84 -20.35 -18.11 1.56
N LYS A 85 -19.91 -17.24 2.30
CA LYS A 85 -20.68 -16.71 3.28
C LYS A 85 -21.75 -15.95 2.71
N GLY A 86 -21.54 -15.30 1.68
CA GLY A 86 -22.51 -14.51 1.09
C GLY A 86 -23.69 -15.31 0.88
N VAL A 87 -23.59 -16.49 0.89
CA VAL A 87 -24.69 -17.33 0.61
C VAL A 87 -25.55 -17.53 1.76
#